data_de1f59fab09659ace708e5d8b82fecb8
#
_entry.id   de1f59fab09659ace708e5d8b82fecb8
#
_cell.length_a   1.000
_cell.length_b   1.000
_cell.length_c   1.000
_cell.angle_alpha   90.00
_cell.angle_beta   90.00
_cell.angle_gamma   90.00
#
_symmetry.space_group_name_H-M   'P 1'
#
loop_
_entity.id
_entity.type
_entity.pdbx_description
1 polymer ?
#
loop_
_entity_poly.entity_id
_entity_poly.type
_entity_poly.pdbx_seq_one_letter_code
_entity_poly.pdbx_strand_id
1 'polypeptide(L)'
;YKGQLYGISNIIISTTKTTNVDYAKFAIRKMLREQRGLLKDQFDNFQMVSYENVTKKILQTTTILKVLLSAIASISLVVGGIGIMNVMLVSVTERTKEIGIRITIGATRKDIVFQFLSESALLSFFGGVVGISLGYTLSQVASSFVGWPAIISTKSIAAACIFSAFIGIFFGIYPAYKAAKLDPIKAIRNEE
;
A
#
# COMPACT_ATOMS: atom_id res chain seq x y z
N TYR A 1 2.94 62.90 20.06
CA TYR A 1 2.99 61.44 20.23
C TYR A 1 2.48 60.81 18.95
N LYS A 2 3.37 60.35 18.03
CA LYS A 2 3.02 59.50 16.91
C LYS A 2 2.78 58.10 17.50
N GLY A 3 1.49 57.74 17.69
CA GLY A 3 1.12 56.39 18.07
C GLY A 3 1.54 55.40 17.02
N GLN A 4 2.47 54.50 17.34
CA GLN A 4 2.69 53.29 16.56
C GLN A 4 1.38 52.51 16.60
N LEU A 5 0.68 52.49 15.48
CA LEU A 5 -0.42 51.59 15.24
C LEU A 5 0.15 50.17 15.23
N TYR A 6 0.08 49.47 16.32
CA TYR A 6 0.33 48.04 16.38
C TYR A 6 -0.76 47.37 15.55
N GLY A 7 -0.47 47.14 14.26
CA GLY A 7 -1.38 46.43 13.40
C GLY A 7 -1.50 44.96 13.86
N ILE A 8 -2.69 44.50 14.15
CA ILE A 8 -2.96 43.09 14.40
C ILE A 8 -2.78 42.37 13.06
N SER A 9 -1.74 41.55 12.95
CA SER A 9 -1.44 40.79 11.73
C SER A 9 -2.25 39.52 11.59
N ASN A 10 -2.63 38.85 12.72
CA ASN A 10 -3.36 37.60 12.71
C ASN A 10 -4.43 37.58 13.82
N ILE A 11 -5.62 37.10 13.48
CA ILE A 11 -6.70 36.82 14.45
C ILE A 11 -7.04 35.34 14.33
N ILE A 12 -6.91 34.59 15.42
CA ILE A 12 -7.30 33.19 15.50
C ILE A 12 -8.65 33.10 16.21
N ILE A 13 -9.62 32.51 15.54
CA ILE A 13 -10.99 32.37 16.07
C ILE A 13 -11.30 30.86 16.14
N SER A 14 -11.78 30.43 17.29
CA SER A 14 -12.23 29.06 17.53
C SER A 14 -13.75 29.00 17.64
N THR A 15 -14.37 28.03 16.99
CA THR A 15 -15.80 27.75 17.09
C THR A 15 -16.02 26.47 17.89
N THR A 16 -17.07 26.46 18.72
CA THR A 16 -17.38 25.32 19.60
C THR A 16 -17.94 24.11 18.84
N LYS A 17 -18.47 24.30 17.63
CA LYS A 17 -19.01 23.22 16.78
C LYS A 17 -18.54 23.41 15.31
N THR A 18 -18.13 22.33 14.67
CA THR A 18 -17.70 22.30 13.27
C THR A 18 -18.77 22.72 12.28
N THR A 19 -20.04 22.48 12.59
CA THR A 19 -21.21 22.88 11.77
C THR A 19 -21.40 24.38 11.62
N ASN A 20 -20.75 25.20 12.44
CA ASN A 20 -20.92 26.65 12.45
C ASN A 20 -19.75 27.41 11.77
N VAL A 21 -18.78 26.72 11.21
CA VAL A 21 -17.57 27.36 10.64
C VAL A 21 -17.89 28.29 9.48
N ASP A 22 -18.78 27.89 8.57
CA ASP A 22 -19.12 28.72 7.41
C ASP A 22 -19.97 29.93 7.81
N TYR A 23 -20.88 29.75 8.76
CA TYR A 23 -21.63 30.86 9.35
C TYR A 23 -20.70 31.86 10.08
N ALA A 24 -19.77 31.35 10.88
CA ALA A 24 -18.77 32.16 11.56
C ALA A 24 -17.88 32.94 10.54
N LYS A 25 -17.44 32.29 9.47
CA LYS A 25 -16.69 32.97 8.39
C LYS A 25 -17.50 34.10 7.76
N PHE A 26 -18.76 33.83 7.44
CA PHE A 26 -19.64 34.86 6.85
C PHE A 26 -19.81 36.05 7.79
N ALA A 27 -20.10 35.80 9.07
CA ALA A 27 -20.28 36.83 10.06
C ALA A 27 -19.00 37.65 10.29
N ILE A 28 -17.85 36.99 10.40
CA ILE A 28 -16.55 37.63 10.60
C ILE A 28 -16.17 38.45 9.36
N ARG A 29 -16.38 37.89 8.15
CA ARG A 29 -16.13 38.64 6.91
C ARG A 29 -16.93 39.90 6.83
N LYS A 30 -18.21 39.83 7.15
CA LYS A 30 -19.12 40.99 7.19
C LYS A 30 -18.61 42.05 8.16
N MET A 31 -18.32 41.64 9.41
CA MET A 31 -17.82 42.54 10.45
C MET A 31 -16.49 43.21 10.06
N LEU A 32 -15.53 42.45 9.51
CA LEU A 32 -14.24 42.99 9.10
C LEU A 32 -14.37 43.96 7.93
N ARG A 33 -15.26 43.68 6.96
CA ARG A 33 -15.56 44.61 5.86
C ARG A 33 -16.15 45.92 6.36
N GLU A 34 -17.10 45.84 7.31
CA GLU A 34 -17.71 47.04 7.91
C GLU A 34 -16.67 47.86 8.68
N GLN A 35 -15.84 47.21 9.53
CA GLN A 35 -14.81 47.93 10.31
C GLN A 35 -13.71 48.55 9.42
N ARG A 36 -13.40 47.97 8.28
CA ARG A 36 -12.38 48.47 7.35
C ARG A 36 -12.94 49.43 6.30
N GLY A 37 -14.24 49.71 6.35
CA GLY A 37 -14.91 50.65 5.44
C GLY A 37 -14.90 50.16 3.96
N LEU A 38 -14.86 48.84 3.74
CA LEU A 38 -14.85 48.30 2.40
C LEU A 38 -16.22 48.36 1.75
N LEU A 39 -16.30 48.93 0.57
CA LEU A 39 -17.52 48.99 -0.26
C LEU A 39 -17.88 47.58 -0.76
N LYS A 40 -19.17 47.38 -1.14
CA LYS A 40 -19.66 46.07 -1.60
C LYS A 40 -18.87 45.48 -2.77
N ASP A 41 -18.36 46.32 -3.66
CA ASP A 41 -17.65 45.91 -4.87
C ASP A 41 -16.12 45.88 -4.72
N GLN A 42 -15.59 46.15 -3.51
CA GLN A 42 -14.16 46.07 -3.25
C GLN A 42 -13.74 44.66 -2.81
N PHE A 43 -12.55 44.25 -3.27
CA PHE A 43 -11.94 43.01 -2.82
C PHE A 43 -11.56 43.08 -1.34
N ASP A 44 -11.62 41.92 -0.65
CA ASP A 44 -11.19 41.85 0.73
C ASP A 44 -9.67 42.08 0.82
N ASN A 45 -9.25 42.94 1.74
CA ASN A 45 -7.84 43.22 2.02
C ASN A 45 -7.31 42.33 3.16
N PHE A 46 -7.96 41.22 3.40
CA PHE A 46 -7.61 40.20 4.40
C PHE A 46 -7.86 38.78 3.85
N GLN A 47 -7.12 37.81 4.34
CA GLN A 47 -7.31 36.39 4.01
C GLN A 47 -7.92 35.65 5.21
N MET A 48 -8.90 34.80 4.93
CA MET A 48 -9.49 33.91 5.91
C MET A 48 -9.10 32.47 5.60
N VAL A 49 -8.25 31.88 6.43
CA VAL A 49 -7.82 30.50 6.31
C VAL A 49 -8.56 29.64 7.32
N SER A 50 -9.25 28.61 6.87
CA SER A 50 -9.86 27.63 7.73
C SER A 50 -8.95 26.42 7.87
N TYR A 51 -8.61 26.06 9.10
CA TYR A 51 -7.87 24.83 9.39
C TYR A 51 -8.57 23.59 8.86
N GLU A 52 -9.89 23.55 8.85
CA GLU A 52 -10.67 22.46 8.27
C GLU A 52 -10.37 22.25 6.76
N ASN A 53 -10.34 23.36 5.99
CA ASN A 53 -10.04 23.28 4.57
C ASN A 53 -8.58 22.85 4.31
N VAL A 54 -7.65 23.30 5.14
CA VAL A 54 -6.24 22.86 5.08
C VAL A 54 -6.13 21.37 5.37
N THR A 55 -6.77 20.93 6.46
CA THR A 55 -6.79 19.51 6.83
C THR A 55 -7.43 18.63 5.75
N LYS A 56 -8.56 19.07 5.18
CA LYS A 56 -9.20 18.35 4.06
C LYS A 56 -8.27 18.23 2.86
N LYS A 57 -7.57 19.29 2.47
CA LYS A 57 -6.60 19.26 1.36
C LYS A 57 -5.45 18.30 1.66
N ILE A 58 -4.89 18.34 2.87
CA ILE A 58 -3.82 17.42 3.28
C ILE A 58 -4.31 15.97 3.21
N LEU A 59 -5.49 15.68 3.74
CA LEU A 59 -6.08 14.34 3.68
C LEU A 59 -6.32 13.87 2.24
N GLN A 60 -6.83 14.73 1.37
CA GLN A 60 -7.03 14.43 -0.05
C GLN A 60 -5.69 14.10 -0.74
N THR A 61 -4.68 14.97 -0.56
CA THR A 61 -3.34 14.73 -1.13
C THR A 61 -2.73 13.43 -0.61
N THR A 62 -2.84 13.19 0.69
CA THR A 62 -2.35 11.94 1.30
C THR A 62 -3.08 10.71 0.75
N THR A 63 -4.39 10.82 0.51
CA THR A 63 -5.18 9.73 -0.08
C THR A 63 -4.75 9.46 -1.52
N ILE A 64 -4.55 10.48 -2.33
CA ILE A 64 -4.04 10.33 -3.70
C ILE A 64 -2.68 9.66 -3.70
N LEU A 65 -1.75 10.10 -2.84
CA LEU A 65 -0.42 9.48 -2.72
C LEU A 65 -0.52 8.01 -2.30
N LYS A 66 -1.39 7.68 -1.34
CA LYS A 66 -1.62 6.28 -0.93
C LYS A 66 -2.14 5.42 -2.08
N VAL A 67 -3.08 5.93 -2.87
CA VAL A 67 -3.62 5.19 -4.04
C VAL A 67 -2.53 4.97 -5.09
N LEU A 68 -1.74 5.98 -5.40
CA LEU A 68 -0.63 5.86 -6.36
C LEU A 68 0.41 4.85 -5.89
N LEU A 69 0.84 4.95 -4.63
CA LEU A 69 1.80 3.99 -4.05
C LEU A 69 1.24 2.57 -4.02
N SER A 70 -0.04 2.40 -3.70
CA SER A 70 -0.70 1.09 -3.72
C SER A 70 -0.78 0.51 -5.13
N ALA A 71 -1.02 1.34 -6.15
CA ALA A 71 -1.03 0.90 -7.55
C ALA A 71 0.36 0.41 -7.99
N ILE A 72 1.42 1.17 -7.68
CA ILE A 72 2.81 0.77 -7.97
C ILE A 72 3.16 -0.53 -7.24
N ALA A 73 2.81 -0.64 -5.96
CA ALA A 73 3.05 -1.84 -5.17
C ALA A 73 2.31 -3.06 -5.75
N SER A 74 1.06 -2.88 -6.22
CA SER A 74 0.28 -3.96 -6.85
C SER A 74 0.91 -4.45 -8.15
N ILE A 75 1.40 -3.54 -9.00
CA ILE A 75 2.11 -3.90 -10.23
C ILE A 75 3.38 -4.67 -9.89
N SER A 76 4.18 -4.18 -8.95
CA SER A 76 5.41 -4.83 -8.50
C SER A 76 5.14 -6.23 -7.96
N LEU A 77 4.03 -6.40 -7.25
CA LEU A 77 3.61 -7.68 -6.69
C LEU A 77 3.20 -8.68 -7.76
N VAL A 78 2.48 -8.23 -8.82
CA VAL A 78 2.13 -9.07 -9.97
C VAL A 78 3.40 -9.52 -10.70
N VAL A 79 4.35 -8.62 -10.93
CA VAL A 79 5.64 -8.96 -11.56
C VAL A 79 6.42 -9.97 -10.72
N GLY A 80 6.47 -9.76 -9.40
CA GLY A 80 7.09 -10.73 -8.47
C GLY A 80 6.39 -12.08 -8.46
N GLY A 81 5.06 -12.11 -8.52
CA GLY A 81 4.26 -13.32 -8.63
C GLY A 81 4.52 -14.10 -9.93
N ILE A 82 4.65 -13.40 -11.06
CA ILE A 82 5.06 -14.00 -12.33
C ILE A 82 6.48 -14.60 -12.21
N GLY A 83 7.37 -13.92 -11.47
CA GLY A 83 8.70 -14.45 -11.15
C GLY A 83 8.63 -15.78 -10.40
N ILE A 84 7.78 -15.89 -9.36
CA ILE A 84 7.54 -17.14 -8.62
C ILE A 84 7.01 -18.22 -9.58
N MET A 85 6.02 -17.89 -10.40
CA MET A 85 5.45 -18.81 -11.38
C MET A 85 6.51 -19.36 -12.32
N ASN A 86 7.40 -18.50 -12.85
CA ASN A 86 8.44 -18.89 -13.77
C ASN A 86 9.47 -19.83 -13.10
N VAL A 87 9.93 -19.51 -11.89
CA VAL A 87 10.83 -20.36 -11.11
C VAL A 87 10.20 -21.72 -10.85
N MET A 88 8.92 -21.74 -10.49
CA MET A 88 8.19 -22.99 -10.26
C MET A 88 8.01 -23.81 -11.52
N LEU A 89 7.77 -23.18 -12.68
CA LEU A 89 7.70 -23.88 -13.96
C LEU A 89 9.03 -24.53 -14.34
N VAL A 90 10.15 -23.84 -14.11
CA VAL A 90 11.50 -24.41 -14.30
C VAL A 90 11.71 -25.57 -13.34
N SER A 91 11.37 -25.41 -12.05
CA SER A 91 11.47 -26.48 -11.05
C SER A 91 10.67 -27.74 -11.44
N VAL A 92 9.44 -27.57 -11.98
CA VAL A 92 8.63 -28.69 -12.49
C VAL A 92 9.31 -29.39 -13.65
N THR A 93 9.90 -28.66 -14.61
CA THR A 93 10.59 -29.26 -15.74
C THR A 93 11.84 -30.00 -15.31
N GLU A 94 12.65 -29.43 -14.42
CA GLU A 94 13.85 -30.10 -13.88
C GLU A 94 13.53 -31.34 -13.08
N ARG A 95 12.39 -31.38 -12.36
CA ARG A 95 11.95 -32.49 -11.51
C ARG A 95 10.95 -33.42 -12.20
N THR A 96 10.76 -33.32 -13.52
CA THR A 96 9.77 -34.09 -14.27
C THR A 96 9.89 -35.60 -14.01
N LYS A 97 11.10 -36.15 -14.03
CA LYS A 97 11.36 -37.57 -13.74
C LYS A 97 11.00 -37.99 -12.32
N GLU A 98 11.33 -37.14 -11.35
CA GLU A 98 10.99 -37.38 -9.93
C GLU A 98 9.48 -37.41 -9.72
N ILE A 99 8.75 -36.45 -10.33
CA ILE A 99 7.28 -36.38 -10.28
C ILE A 99 6.67 -37.63 -10.92
N GLY A 100 7.20 -38.03 -12.09
CA GLY A 100 6.75 -39.25 -12.77
C GLY A 100 6.92 -40.51 -11.91
N ILE A 101 8.06 -40.66 -11.25
CA ILE A 101 8.29 -41.78 -10.31
C ILE A 101 7.28 -41.73 -9.15
N ARG A 102 7.04 -40.58 -8.53
CA ARG A 102 6.06 -40.45 -7.43
C ARG A 102 4.66 -40.86 -7.86
N ILE A 103 4.22 -40.43 -9.05
CA ILE A 103 2.90 -40.82 -9.58
C ILE A 103 2.85 -42.34 -9.84
N THR A 104 3.92 -42.92 -10.34
CA THR A 104 3.98 -44.38 -10.64
C THR A 104 3.91 -45.24 -9.38
N ILE A 105 4.49 -44.77 -8.26
CA ILE A 105 4.43 -45.50 -6.96
C ILE A 105 3.15 -45.20 -6.17
N GLY A 106 2.22 -44.40 -6.73
CA GLY A 106 0.87 -44.22 -6.19
C GLY A 106 0.54 -42.84 -5.64
N ALA A 107 1.39 -41.83 -5.81
CA ALA A 107 1.03 -40.48 -5.43
C ALA A 107 -0.15 -39.96 -6.24
N THR A 108 -1.13 -39.38 -5.56
CA THR A 108 -2.30 -38.79 -6.22
C THR A 108 -1.95 -37.43 -6.84
N ARG A 109 -2.73 -37.02 -7.82
CA ARG A 109 -2.57 -35.66 -8.40
C ARG A 109 -2.73 -34.56 -7.35
N LYS A 110 -3.55 -34.77 -6.33
CA LYS A 110 -3.74 -33.83 -5.23
C LYS A 110 -2.47 -33.68 -4.38
N ASP A 111 -1.75 -34.78 -4.15
CA ASP A 111 -0.51 -34.75 -3.38
C ASP A 111 0.55 -33.92 -4.09
N ILE A 112 0.67 -34.09 -5.42
CA ILE A 112 1.60 -33.29 -6.25
C ILE A 112 1.20 -31.81 -6.22
N VAL A 113 -0.09 -31.48 -6.42
CA VAL A 113 -0.56 -30.09 -6.35
C VAL A 113 -0.27 -29.48 -4.98
N PHE A 114 -0.59 -30.19 -3.90
CA PHE A 114 -0.37 -29.69 -2.54
C PHE A 114 1.13 -29.46 -2.26
N GLN A 115 1.98 -30.36 -2.71
CA GLN A 115 3.44 -30.22 -2.60
C GLN A 115 3.95 -28.93 -3.26
N PHE A 116 3.60 -28.70 -4.53
CA PHE A 116 4.07 -27.51 -5.25
C PHE A 116 3.43 -26.22 -4.75
N LEU A 117 2.17 -26.26 -4.29
CA LEU A 117 1.53 -25.10 -3.65
C LEU A 117 2.18 -24.76 -2.30
N SER A 118 2.54 -25.76 -1.49
CA SER A 118 3.25 -25.50 -0.24
C SER A 118 4.65 -24.93 -0.49
N GLU A 119 5.36 -25.43 -1.51
CA GLU A 119 6.66 -24.89 -1.91
C GLU A 119 6.57 -23.41 -2.36
N SER A 120 5.59 -23.08 -3.21
CA SER A 120 5.37 -21.68 -3.64
C SER A 120 4.93 -20.76 -2.49
N ALA A 121 4.10 -21.26 -1.58
CA ALA A 121 3.68 -20.52 -0.39
C ALA A 121 4.87 -20.24 0.55
N LEU A 122 5.75 -21.21 0.76
CA LEU A 122 6.97 -21.05 1.55
C LEU A 122 7.93 -20.05 0.93
N LEU A 123 8.18 -20.14 -0.38
CA LEU A 123 9.04 -19.17 -1.10
C LEU A 123 8.50 -17.75 -0.92
N SER A 124 7.20 -17.58 -1.11
CA SER A 124 6.54 -16.28 -0.96
C SER A 124 6.57 -15.78 0.48
N PHE A 125 6.38 -16.67 1.46
CA PHE A 125 6.46 -16.34 2.88
C PHE A 125 7.85 -15.82 3.26
N PHE A 126 8.91 -16.54 2.87
CA PHE A 126 10.28 -16.09 3.13
C PHE A 126 10.60 -14.77 2.43
N GLY A 127 10.19 -14.61 1.17
CA GLY A 127 10.28 -13.33 0.46
C GLY A 127 9.54 -12.21 1.19
N GLY A 128 8.35 -12.49 1.73
CA GLY A 128 7.58 -11.57 2.55
C GLY A 128 8.28 -11.14 3.83
N VAL A 129 8.89 -12.09 4.56
CA VAL A 129 9.68 -11.81 5.78
C VAL A 129 10.87 -10.89 5.46
N VAL A 130 11.61 -11.18 4.38
CA VAL A 130 12.72 -10.33 3.92
C VAL A 130 12.21 -8.95 3.53
N GLY A 131 11.11 -8.88 2.77
CA GLY A 131 10.50 -7.60 2.36
C GLY A 131 10.04 -6.76 3.54
N ILE A 132 9.41 -7.37 4.55
CA ILE A 132 8.99 -6.67 5.78
C ILE A 132 10.23 -6.16 6.55
N SER A 133 11.27 -6.97 6.67
CA SER A 133 12.50 -6.59 7.37
C SER A 133 13.19 -5.41 6.70
N LEU A 134 13.30 -5.44 5.36
CA LEU A 134 13.83 -4.33 4.57
C LEU A 134 12.95 -3.09 4.66
N GLY A 135 11.63 -3.24 4.54
CA GLY A 135 10.69 -2.13 4.67
C GLY A 135 10.74 -1.47 6.04
N TYR A 136 10.88 -2.27 7.11
CA TYR A 136 11.04 -1.76 8.47
C TYR A 136 12.34 -0.96 8.62
N THR A 137 13.48 -1.53 8.21
CA THR A 137 14.78 -0.88 8.34
C THR A 137 14.85 0.41 7.52
N LEU A 138 14.40 0.39 6.26
CA LEU A 138 14.34 1.58 5.40
C LEU A 138 13.43 2.66 5.98
N SER A 139 12.29 2.28 6.57
CA SER A 139 11.38 3.21 7.22
C SER A 139 12.02 3.90 8.43
N GLN A 140 12.77 3.16 9.26
CA GLN A 140 13.48 3.73 10.41
C GLN A 140 14.60 4.68 9.97
N VAL A 141 15.37 4.30 8.96
CA VAL A 141 16.42 5.15 8.39
C VAL A 141 15.81 6.44 7.82
N ALA A 142 14.74 6.35 7.02
CA ALA A 142 14.06 7.52 6.49
C ALA A 142 13.52 8.44 7.61
N SER A 143 12.95 7.84 8.66
CA SER A 143 12.47 8.55 9.85
C SER A 143 13.57 9.36 10.53
N SER A 144 14.78 8.81 10.66
CA SER A 144 15.91 9.50 11.27
C SER A 144 16.39 10.71 10.46
N PHE A 145 16.29 10.68 9.13
CA PHE A 145 16.66 11.81 8.28
C PHE A 145 15.59 12.90 8.24
N VAL A 146 14.32 12.53 8.23
CA VAL A 146 13.21 13.48 8.10
C VAL A 146 12.75 14.04 9.45
N GLY A 147 13.10 13.38 10.56
CA GLY A 147 12.69 13.76 11.91
C GLY A 147 11.21 13.43 12.21
N TRP A 148 10.56 12.62 11.39
CA TRP A 148 9.18 12.17 11.62
C TRP A 148 9.14 10.74 12.14
N PRO A 149 8.38 10.45 13.21
CA PRO A 149 8.31 9.11 13.76
C PRO A 149 7.64 8.13 12.77
N ALA A 150 8.36 7.08 12.39
CA ALA A 150 7.78 5.99 11.60
C ALA A 150 6.98 5.06 12.52
N ILE A 151 5.66 5.10 12.43
CA ILE A 151 4.76 4.21 13.19
C ILE A 151 4.34 3.06 12.28
N ILE A 152 4.89 1.87 12.51
CA ILE A 152 4.52 0.66 11.78
C ILE A 152 3.52 -0.13 12.62
N SER A 153 2.33 -0.32 12.08
CA SER A 153 1.26 -1.07 12.76
C SER A 153 1.50 -2.57 12.63
N THR A 154 1.36 -3.31 13.74
CA THR A 154 1.37 -4.78 13.73
C THR A 154 0.31 -5.37 12.79
N LYS A 155 -0.83 -4.69 12.63
CA LYS A 155 -1.87 -5.09 11.67
C LYS A 155 -1.37 -5.04 10.22
N SER A 156 -0.55 -4.04 9.89
CA SER A 156 0.05 -3.93 8.55
C SER A 156 1.05 -5.05 8.28
N ILE A 157 1.84 -5.44 9.28
CA ILE A 157 2.78 -6.58 9.18
C ILE A 157 2.00 -7.87 8.95
N ALA A 158 0.98 -8.14 9.76
CA ALA A 158 0.15 -9.33 9.61
C ALA A 158 -0.55 -9.38 8.24
N ALA A 159 -1.10 -8.26 7.78
CA ALA A 159 -1.69 -8.15 6.46
C ALA A 159 -0.67 -8.44 5.34
N ALA A 160 0.55 -7.91 5.45
CA ALA A 160 1.62 -8.16 4.49
C ALA A 160 2.00 -9.65 4.41
N CYS A 161 2.11 -10.33 5.56
CA CYS A 161 2.39 -11.78 5.61
C CYS A 161 1.28 -12.60 4.93
N ILE A 162 0.01 -12.31 5.26
CA ILE A 162 -1.14 -13.00 4.67
C ILE A 162 -1.20 -12.78 3.17
N PHE A 163 -0.99 -11.54 2.73
CA PHE A 163 -1.05 -11.19 1.33
C PHE A 163 0.11 -11.80 0.53
N SER A 164 1.31 -11.85 1.11
CA SER A 164 2.47 -12.53 0.52
C SER A 164 2.19 -14.02 0.31
N ALA A 165 1.70 -14.73 1.33
CA ALA A 165 1.34 -16.14 1.21
C ALA A 165 0.24 -16.37 0.14
N PHE A 166 -0.78 -15.49 0.10
CA PHE A 166 -1.82 -15.54 -0.91
C PHE A 166 -1.26 -15.44 -2.33
N ILE A 167 -0.33 -14.52 -2.57
CA ILE A 167 0.32 -14.35 -3.87
C ILE A 167 1.11 -15.61 -4.28
N GLY A 168 1.86 -16.21 -3.34
CA GLY A 168 2.58 -17.46 -3.59
C GLY A 168 1.65 -18.57 -4.02
N ILE A 169 0.54 -18.74 -3.32
CA ILE A 169 -0.48 -19.74 -3.67
C ILE A 169 -1.09 -19.41 -5.04
N PHE A 170 -1.52 -18.17 -5.27
CA PHE A 170 -2.19 -17.77 -6.50
C PHE A 170 -1.34 -18.04 -7.75
N PHE A 171 -0.09 -17.57 -7.73
CA PHE A 171 0.84 -17.78 -8.86
C PHE A 171 1.43 -19.20 -8.90
N GLY A 172 1.38 -19.94 -7.79
CA GLY A 172 1.78 -21.36 -7.70
C GLY A 172 0.74 -22.34 -8.26
N ILE A 173 -0.54 -21.93 -8.38
CA ILE A 173 -1.62 -22.84 -8.88
C ILE A 173 -1.29 -23.39 -10.26
N TYR A 174 -0.89 -22.53 -11.21
CA TYR A 174 -0.64 -22.94 -12.58
C TYR A 174 0.49 -23.96 -12.70
N PRO A 175 1.71 -23.72 -12.16
CA PRO A 175 2.79 -24.73 -12.21
C PRO A 175 2.44 -26.00 -11.43
N ALA A 176 1.79 -25.90 -10.27
CA ALA A 176 1.36 -27.06 -9.50
C ALA A 176 0.40 -27.96 -10.29
N TYR A 177 -0.57 -27.35 -10.98
CA TYR A 177 -1.49 -28.08 -11.82
C TYR A 177 -0.82 -28.71 -13.05
N LYS A 178 0.16 -28.01 -13.64
CA LYS A 178 0.97 -28.53 -14.75
C LYS A 178 1.76 -29.75 -14.29
N ALA A 179 2.39 -29.70 -13.12
CA ALA A 179 3.11 -30.84 -12.54
C ALA A 179 2.23 -32.06 -12.32
N ALA A 180 1.00 -31.86 -11.77
CA ALA A 180 0.07 -32.94 -11.49
C ALA A 180 -0.55 -33.59 -12.74
N LYS A 181 -0.44 -32.93 -13.91
CA LYS A 181 -0.92 -33.46 -15.22
C LYS A 181 0.16 -34.18 -16.02
N LEU A 182 1.38 -34.29 -15.53
CA LEU A 182 2.44 -35.02 -16.22
C LEU A 182 2.04 -36.48 -16.42
N ASP A 183 2.33 -36.97 -17.63
CA ASP A 183 2.21 -38.40 -17.96
C ASP A 183 3.43 -39.13 -17.36
N PRO A 184 3.21 -40.08 -16.42
CA PRO A 184 4.33 -40.76 -15.76
C PRO A 184 5.20 -41.54 -16.72
N ILE A 185 4.64 -42.09 -17.82
CA ILE A 185 5.38 -42.84 -18.80
C ILE A 185 6.35 -41.94 -19.57
N LYS A 186 5.85 -40.79 -20.06
CA LYS A 186 6.67 -39.81 -20.77
C LYS A 186 7.71 -39.17 -19.84
N ALA A 187 7.33 -38.89 -18.59
CA ALA A 187 8.20 -38.28 -17.59
C ALA A 187 9.43 -39.17 -17.24
N ILE A 188 9.28 -40.49 -17.25
CA ILE A 188 10.38 -41.44 -16.98
C ILE A 188 11.24 -41.71 -18.21
N ARG A 189 10.63 -41.75 -19.42
CA ARG A 189 11.36 -42.03 -20.69
C ARG A 189 12.19 -40.88 -21.19
N ASN A 190 12.08 -39.67 -20.63
CA ASN A 190 12.78 -38.47 -21.09
C ASN A 190 12.46 -38.11 -22.57
N GLU A 191 11.28 -38.48 -23.08
CA GLU A 191 10.81 -38.04 -24.39
C GLU A 191 10.20 -36.65 -24.26
N GLU A 192 10.91 -35.66 -24.80
CA GLU A 192 10.41 -34.30 -25.02
C GLU A 192 9.30 -34.29 -26.10
#